data_82761318ad6ec2eeb6289c5de8576efb
#
_entry.id   82761318ad6ec2eeb6289c5de8576efb
#
_cell.length_a   1.000
_cell.length_b   1.000
_cell.length_c   1.000
_cell.angle_alpha   90.00
_cell.angle_beta   90.00
_cell.angle_gamma   90.00
#
_symmetry.space_group_name_H-M   'P 1'
#
loop_
_entity.id
_entity.type
_entity.pdbx_description
1 polymer ?
#
loop_
_entity_poly.entity_id
_entity_poly.type
_entity_poly.pdbx_seq_one_letter_code
_entity_poly.pdbx_strand_id
1 'polypeptide(L)'
;FVLLKAINVTKKFGELKAVDDLSFVVRAGKIFGIAGPNGAGKSTVYNLITGFYRFEGKIKFEGRDISGLPPYRIAKAGIARTFQIPQTFPSLSVQKGISVGSRFGAAGGLDPAHVDEVIRFVDLEKERTQNTGLLNLLGKKKLMIGAALATRPKILMLDEPMAGCNASEIKNLMKLISRINQDLGITIIIIEHFMKVLTELTETLLIIESGRKILQDEPAKVVSDPRVIECYLGNANADRE
;
A
#
# COMPACT_ATOMS: atom_id res chain seq x y z
N PHE A 1 13.64 -8.47 -11.39
CA PHE A 1 14.50 -7.31 -11.15
C PHE A 1 13.99 -6.49 -9.96
N VAL A 2 14.83 -5.59 -9.43
CA VAL A 2 14.47 -4.67 -8.35
C VAL A 2 13.68 -3.48 -8.95
N LEU A 3 12.44 -3.31 -8.51
CA LEU A 3 11.56 -2.24 -8.99
C LEU A 3 11.67 -0.97 -8.12
N LEU A 4 11.71 -1.15 -6.79
CA LEU A 4 11.90 -0.05 -5.84
C LEU A 4 13.02 -0.40 -4.85
N LYS A 5 13.88 0.59 -4.54
CA LYS A 5 14.97 0.45 -3.58
C LYS A 5 15.03 1.68 -2.69
N ALA A 6 14.89 1.47 -1.39
CA ALA A 6 15.20 2.45 -0.34
C ALA A 6 16.65 2.23 0.14
N ILE A 7 17.41 3.31 0.33
CA ILE A 7 18.82 3.29 0.68
C ILE A 7 19.07 4.30 1.79
N ASN A 8 19.38 3.81 2.99
CA ASN A 8 19.73 4.59 4.19
C ASN A 8 18.74 5.74 4.45
N VAL A 9 17.44 5.42 4.35
CA VAL A 9 16.36 6.41 4.48
C VAL A 9 16.19 6.77 5.94
N THR A 10 16.28 8.07 6.26
CA THR A 10 16.08 8.60 7.61
C THR A 10 15.10 9.77 7.59
N LYS A 11 14.12 9.74 8.51
CA LYS A 11 13.14 10.80 8.70
C LYS A 11 13.03 11.16 10.17
N LYS A 12 13.25 12.45 10.45
CA LYS A 12 13.08 13.03 11.79
C LYS A 12 11.87 13.96 11.82
N PHE A 13 11.16 13.98 12.95
CA PHE A 13 10.17 14.97 13.33
C PHE A 13 10.62 15.57 14.68
N GLY A 14 11.27 16.74 14.65
CA GLY A 14 12.01 17.23 15.80
C GLY A 14 13.11 16.25 16.19
N GLU A 15 13.13 15.84 17.46
CA GLU A 15 14.10 14.85 17.98
C GLU A 15 13.73 13.40 17.69
N LEU A 16 12.47 13.15 17.33
CA LEU A 16 12.00 11.78 17.05
C LEU A 16 12.45 11.31 15.67
N LYS A 17 13.23 10.25 15.61
CA LYS A 17 13.54 9.52 14.39
C LYS A 17 12.42 8.51 14.09
N ALA A 18 11.46 8.90 13.26
CA ALA A 18 10.35 8.02 12.86
C ALA A 18 10.78 6.93 11.85
N VAL A 19 11.84 7.19 11.08
CA VAL A 19 12.55 6.20 10.24
C VAL A 19 14.04 6.48 10.42
N ASP A 20 14.85 5.45 10.68
CA ASP A 20 16.26 5.55 11.01
C ASP A 20 17.07 4.52 10.22
N ASP A 21 17.85 5.02 9.26
CA ASP A 21 18.75 4.25 8.40
C ASP A 21 18.11 3.03 7.71
N LEU A 22 16.86 3.19 7.26
CA LEU A 22 16.08 2.10 6.70
C LEU A 22 16.48 1.82 5.25
N SER A 23 16.89 0.58 4.97
CA SER A 23 17.21 0.10 3.62
C SER A 23 16.46 -1.18 3.31
N PHE A 24 15.78 -1.22 2.14
CA PHE A 24 15.06 -2.41 1.66
C PHE A 24 14.90 -2.39 0.13
N VAL A 25 14.51 -3.52 -0.42
CA VAL A 25 14.25 -3.68 -1.86
C VAL A 25 12.91 -4.35 -2.11
N VAL A 26 12.21 -3.88 -3.15
CA VAL A 26 10.97 -4.47 -3.65
C VAL A 26 11.21 -4.99 -5.06
N ARG A 27 10.90 -6.26 -5.29
CA ARG A 27 11.02 -6.91 -6.61
C ARG A 27 9.76 -6.72 -7.43
N ALA A 28 9.93 -6.55 -8.74
CA ALA A 28 8.80 -6.43 -9.68
C ALA A 28 7.91 -7.67 -9.70
N GLY A 29 6.61 -7.45 -9.84
CA GLY A 29 5.62 -8.52 -9.95
C GLY A 29 5.39 -9.32 -8.66
N LYS A 30 5.83 -8.81 -7.50
CA LYS A 30 5.69 -9.47 -6.19
C LYS A 30 4.79 -8.67 -5.25
N ILE A 31 4.22 -9.37 -4.27
CA ILE A 31 3.54 -8.74 -3.14
C ILE A 31 4.54 -8.65 -1.99
N PHE A 32 4.84 -7.43 -1.57
CA PHE A 32 5.78 -7.09 -0.52
C PHE A 32 5.03 -6.56 0.70
N GLY A 33 5.17 -7.23 1.83
CA GLY A 33 4.55 -6.83 3.09
C GLY A 33 5.47 -5.95 3.93
N ILE A 34 4.88 -5.00 4.64
CA ILE A 34 5.54 -4.23 5.71
C ILE A 34 4.72 -4.40 6.97
N ALA A 35 5.36 -4.88 8.04
CA ALA A 35 4.73 -5.06 9.33
C ALA A 35 5.62 -4.53 10.47
N GLY A 36 5.05 -4.47 11.66
CA GLY A 36 5.69 -3.97 12.87
C GLY A 36 4.65 -3.39 13.82
N PRO A 37 5.01 -3.12 15.08
CA PRO A 37 4.10 -2.59 16.09
C PRO A 37 3.58 -1.18 15.71
N ASN A 38 2.60 -0.71 16.49
CA ASN A 38 2.11 0.67 16.36
C ASN A 38 3.26 1.64 16.63
N GLY A 39 3.33 2.72 15.83
CA GLY A 39 4.43 3.68 15.95
C GLY A 39 5.76 3.24 15.33
N ALA A 40 5.89 2.03 14.77
CA ALA A 40 7.13 1.54 14.17
C ALA A 40 7.65 2.34 12.96
N GLY A 41 6.85 3.27 12.41
CA GLY A 41 7.25 4.10 11.26
C GLY A 41 6.68 3.65 9.91
N LYS A 42 5.81 2.64 9.86
CA LYS A 42 5.25 2.07 8.62
C LYS A 42 4.57 3.12 7.72
N SER A 43 3.62 3.89 8.26
CA SER A 43 2.93 4.95 7.51
C SER A 43 3.89 6.09 7.12
N THR A 44 4.93 6.35 7.93
CA THR A 44 5.99 7.29 7.57
C THR A 44 6.73 6.79 6.32
N VAL A 45 7.13 5.51 6.26
CA VAL A 45 7.77 4.92 5.07
C VAL A 45 6.89 5.10 3.82
N TYR A 46 5.58 4.88 3.91
CA TYR A 46 4.66 5.14 2.81
C TYR A 46 4.67 6.60 2.37
N ASN A 47 4.64 7.53 3.33
CA ASN A 47 4.69 8.95 3.05
C ASN A 47 6.01 9.38 2.39
N LEU A 48 7.14 8.73 2.75
CA LEU A 48 8.44 8.98 2.12
C LEU A 48 8.44 8.50 0.66
N ILE A 49 7.99 7.27 0.39
CA ILE A 49 7.92 6.71 -0.97
C ILE A 49 7.02 7.55 -1.86
N THR A 50 5.91 8.06 -1.31
CA THR A 50 4.90 8.81 -2.08
C THR A 50 5.12 10.33 -2.07
N GLY A 51 6.25 10.82 -1.53
CA GLY A 51 6.70 12.21 -1.65
C GLY A 51 6.00 13.21 -0.74
N PHE A 52 5.30 12.73 0.31
CA PHE A 52 4.66 13.63 1.29
C PHE A 52 5.64 14.28 2.26
N TYR A 53 6.80 13.63 2.50
CA TYR A 53 7.82 14.16 3.40
C TYR A 53 9.20 14.15 2.74
N ARG A 54 10.02 15.14 3.06
CA ARG A 54 11.46 15.13 2.78
C ARG A 54 12.17 14.24 3.80
N PHE A 55 13.27 13.61 3.39
CA PHE A 55 14.05 12.67 4.16
C PHE A 55 15.53 12.71 3.74
N GLU A 56 16.41 12.11 4.54
CA GLU A 56 17.79 11.82 4.20
C GLU A 56 17.88 10.41 3.59
N GLY A 57 18.86 10.18 2.72
CA GLY A 57 18.99 8.93 1.97
C GLY A 57 18.41 9.01 0.57
N LYS A 58 18.12 7.86 -0.04
CA LYS A 58 17.60 7.79 -1.43
C LYS A 58 16.53 6.75 -1.59
N ILE A 59 15.53 7.05 -2.44
CA ILE A 59 14.55 6.09 -2.94
C ILE A 59 14.67 6.05 -4.45
N LYS A 60 14.92 4.87 -5.01
CA LYS A 60 14.98 4.64 -6.45
C LYS A 60 13.81 3.81 -6.92
N PHE A 61 13.17 4.21 -8.01
CA PHE A 61 12.11 3.50 -8.70
C PHE A 61 12.53 3.27 -10.15
N GLU A 62 12.53 2.02 -10.62
CA GLU A 62 13.07 1.63 -11.94
C GLU A 62 14.50 2.17 -12.18
N GLY A 63 15.34 2.16 -11.15
CA GLY A 63 16.71 2.67 -11.19
C GLY A 63 16.84 4.20 -11.12
N ARG A 64 15.75 4.96 -11.30
CA ARG A 64 15.73 6.43 -11.25
C ARG A 64 15.53 6.91 -9.82
N ASP A 65 16.23 7.94 -9.41
CA ASP A 65 16.04 8.58 -8.11
C ASP A 65 14.72 9.37 -8.10
N ILE A 66 13.83 9.03 -7.17
CA ILE A 66 12.54 9.71 -6.97
C ILE A 66 12.52 10.51 -5.66
N SER A 67 13.64 10.57 -4.94
CA SER A 67 13.75 11.30 -3.68
C SER A 67 13.40 12.77 -3.86
N GLY A 68 12.48 13.26 -3.03
CA GLY A 68 12.06 14.67 -3.07
C GLY A 68 11.14 15.05 -4.24
N LEU A 69 10.73 14.12 -5.10
CA LEU A 69 9.67 14.38 -6.06
C LEU A 69 8.33 14.62 -5.35
N PRO A 70 7.50 15.55 -5.81
CA PRO A 70 6.18 15.76 -5.25
C PRO A 70 5.24 14.61 -5.61
N PRO A 71 4.17 14.36 -4.79
CA PRO A 71 3.28 13.20 -4.93
C PRO A 71 2.72 13.00 -6.35
N TYR A 72 2.32 14.08 -7.02
CA TYR A 72 1.76 13.97 -8.37
C TYR A 72 2.77 13.45 -9.41
N ARG A 73 4.07 13.74 -9.24
CA ARG A 73 5.13 13.21 -10.13
C ARG A 73 5.39 11.73 -9.85
N ILE A 74 5.32 11.34 -8.58
CA ILE A 74 5.46 9.94 -8.18
C ILE A 74 4.27 9.12 -8.70
N ALA A 75 3.04 9.65 -8.60
CA ALA A 75 1.86 9.02 -9.19
C ALA A 75 1.99 8.86 -10.71
N LYS A 76 2.44 9.91 -11.42
CA LYS A 76 2.71 9.85 -12.87
C LYS A 76 3.85 8.91 -13.25
N ALA A 77 4.81 8.67 -12.35
CA ALA A 77 5.86 7.68 -12.56
C ALA A 77 5.33 6.23 -12.48
N GLY A 78 4.14 6.01 -11.90
CA GLY A 78 3.50 4.71 -11.81
C GLY A 78 3.45 4.12 -10.40
N ILE A 79 3.51 4.94 -9.35
CA ILE A 79 3.29 4.52 -7.97
C ILE A 79 1.95 5.08 -7.50
N ALA A 80 0.96 4.22 -7.30
CA ALA A 80 -0.34 4.59 -6.73
C ALA A 80 -0.46 4.11 -5.29
N ARG A 81 -1.27 4.82 -4.49
CA ARG A 81 -1.50 4.51 -3.08
C ARG A 81 -2.98 4.59 -2.72
N THR A 82 -3.44 3.68 -1.87
CA THR A 82 -4.67 3.84 -1.10
C THR A 82 -4.36 4.39 0.29
N PHE A 83 -5.39 4.83 1.00
CA PHE A 83 -5.28 5.34 2.37
C PHE A 83 -6.05 4.43 3.32
N GLN A 84 -5.64 4.38 4.58
CA GLN A 84 -6.27 3.57 5.62
C GLN A 84 -7.77 3.87 5.75
N ILE A 85 -8.13 5.17 5.83
CA ILE A 85 -9.53 5.61 5.82
C ILE A 85 -9.95 5.86 4.37
N PRO A 86 -11.02 5.21 3.88
CA PRO A 86 -11.47 5.41 2.51
C PRO A 86 -11.83 6.88 2.22
N GLN A 87 -11.03 7.50 1.35
CA GLN A 87 -11.29 8.84 0.84
C GLN A 87 -12.12 8.70 -0.45
N THR A 88 -13.36 9.11 -0.39
CA THR A 88 -14.28 9.07 -1.54
C THR A 88 -14.86 10.46 -1.78
N PHE A 89 -15.39 10.68 -2.97
CA PHE A 89 -16.17 11.88 -3.30
C PHE A 89 -17.66 11.52 -3.21
N PRO A 90 -18.35 11.72 -2.07
CA PRO A 90 -19.65 11.14 -1.77
C PRO A 90 -20.74 11.44 -2.81
N SER A 91 -20.64 12.59 -3.50
CA SER A 91 -21.57 13.06 -4.53
C SER A 91 -21.28 12.49 -5.93
N LEU A 92 -20.12 11.87 -6.14
CA LEU A 92 -19.79 11.25 -7.42
C LEU A 92 -20.33 9.82 -7.48
N SER A 93 -20.70 9.36 -8.68
CA SER A 93 -20.96 7.93 -8.92
C SER A 93 -19.65 7.13 -8.85
N VAL A 94 -19.74 5.82 -8.61
CA VAL A 94 -18.61 4.88 -8.65
C VAL A 94 -17.78 5.06 -9.92
N GLN A 95 -18.44 5.10 -11.09
CA GLN A 95 -17.77 5.32 -12.37
C GLN A 95 -16.98 6.62 -12.39
N LYS A 96 -17.58 7.72 -11.94
CA LYS A 96 -16.90 9.02 -11.88
C LYS A 96 -15.75 9.00 -10.88
N GLY A 97 -15.91 8.35 -9.74
CA GLY A 97 -14.85 8.18 -8.73
C GLY A 97 -13.62 7.46 -9.29
N ILE A 98 -13.83 6.36 -10.02
CA ILE A 98 -12.73 5.62 -10.68
C ILE A 98 -12.14 6.44 -11.83
N SER A 99 -12.97 7.20 -12.58
CA SER A 99 -12.51 8.07 -13.67
C SER A 99 -11.51 9.15 -13.23
N VAL A 100 -11.56 9.58 -11.96
CA VAL A 100 -10.56 10.52 -11.40
C VAL A 100 -9.16 9.90 -11.50
N GLY A 101 -9.00 8.63 -11.13
CA GLY A 101 -7.72 7.92 -11.24
C GLY A 101 -7.21 7.87 -12.69
N SER A 102 -8.07 7.50 -13.65
CA SER A 102 -7.72 7.47 -15.07
C SER A 102 -7.23 8.82 -15.57
N ARG A 103 -7.91 9.92 -15.19
CA ARG A 103 -7.59 11.26 -15.66
C ARG A 103 -6.23 11.77 -15.21
N PHE A 104 -5.79 11.41 -14.01
CA PHE A 104 -4.56 11.93 -13.39
C PHE A 104 -3.42 10.90 -13.31
N GLY A 105 -3.64 9.70 -13.84
CA GLY A 105 -2.64 8.62 -13.85
C GLY A 105 -1.50 8.81 -14.82
N ALA A 106 -0.66 7.79 -14.95
CA ALA A 106 0.57 7.77 -15.75
C ALA A 106 0.32 8.00 -17.25
N ALA A 107 -0.77 7.44 -17.80
CA ALA A 107 -1.11 7.58 -19.21
C ALA A 107 -1.58 9.00 -19.61
N GLY A 108 -2.05 9.77 -18.63
CA GLY A 108 -2.64 11.11 -18.86
C GLY A 108 -3.95 11.05 -19.67
N GLY A 109 -4.99 11.72 -19.17
CA GLY A 109 -6.29 11.76 -19.85
C GLY A 109 -7.27 10.68 -19.41
N LEU A 110 -8.56 10.92 -19.68
CA LEU A 110 -9.63 9.99 -19.38
C LEU A 110 -9.71 8.89 -20.45
N ASP A 111 -9.65 7.65 -20.01
CA ASP A 111 -9.89 6.46 -20.85
C ASP A 111 -11.13 5.72 -20.34
N PRO A 112 -12.31 5.95 -20.96
CA PRO A 112 -13.56 5.33 -20.54
C PRO A 112 -13.55 3.80 -20.62
N ALA A 113 -12.90 3.22 -21.63
CA ALA A 113 -12.82 1.77 -21.79
C ALA A 113 -12.03 1.13 -20.64
N HIS A 114 -10.89 1.72 -20.28
CA HIS A 114 -10.13 1.26 -19.13
C HIS A 114 -10.88 1.45 -17.80
N VAL A 115 -11.62 2.54 -17.64
CA VAL A 115 -12.48 2.73 -16.45
C VAL A 115 -13.52 1.61 -16.34
N ASP A 116 -14.13 1.20 -17.46
CA ASP A 116 -15.10 0.10 -17.50
C ASP A 116 -14.47 -1.24 -17.16
N GLU A 117 -13.25 -1.51 -17.65
CA GLU A 117 -12.48 -2.70 -17.28
C GLU A 117 -12.17 -2.73 -15.78
N VAL A 118 -11.72 -1.61 -15.22
CA VAL A 118 -11.43 -1.51 -13.79
C VAL A 118 -12.67 -1.71 -12.93
N ILE A 119 -13.81 -1.12 -13.30
CA ILE A 119 -15.08 -1.30 -12.55
C ILE A 119 -15.45 -2.79 -12.48
N ARG A 120 -15.38 -3.51 -13.61
CA ARG A 120 -15.61 -4.97 -13.65
C ARG A 120 -14.59 -5.73 -12.81
N PHE A 121 -13.31 -5.35 -12.93
CA PHE A 121 -12.22 -6.02 -12.24
C PHE A 121 -12.33 -5.94 -10.71
N VAL A 122 -12.77 -4.80 -10.17
CA VAL A 122 -12.97 -4.63 -8.72
C VAL A 122 -14.38 -5.04 -8.25
N ASP A 123 -15.20 -5.67 -9.12
CA ASP A 123 -16.56 -6.15 -8.85
C ASP A 123 -17.47 -5.04 -8.30
N LEU A 124 -17.52 -3.89 -8.98
CA LEU A 124 -18.41 -2.75 -8.67
C LEU A 124 -19.35 -2.40 -9.82
N GLU A 125 -19.63 -3.34 -10.73
CA GLU A 125 -20.46 -3.09 -11.91
C GLU A 125 -21.92 -2.78 -11.54
N LYS A 126 -22.46 -3.45 -10.51
CA LYS A 126 -23.82 -3.23 -10.02
C LYS A 126 -24.01 -1.85 -9.40
N GLU A 127 -22.95 -1.35 -8.75
CA GLU A 127 -22.93 -0.05 -8.07
C GLU A 127 -22.45 1.09 -8.98
N ARG A 128 -22.21 0.83 -10.27
CA ARG A 128 -21.58 1.76 -11.24
C ARG A 128 -22.12 3.18 -11.20
N THR A 129 -23.46 3.33 -11.16
CA THR A 129 -24.15 4.62 -11.15
C THR A 129 -24.48 5.12 -9.74
N GLN A 130 -24.26 4.30 -8.71
CA GLN A 130 -24.53 4.64 -7.33
C GLN A 130 -23.54 5.69 -6.81
N ASN A 131 -24.03 6.61 -5.98
CA ASN A 131 -23.16 7.57 -5.30
C ASN A 131 -22.22 6.85 -4.34
N THR A 132 -20.93 7.22 -4.37
CA THR A 132 -19.90 6.56 -3.58
C THR A 132 -20.11 6.68 -2.07
N GLY A 133 -20.83 7.73 -1.63
CA GLY A 133 -21.24 7.90 -0.23
C GLY A 133 -22.12 6.79 0.31
N LEU A 134 -22.92 6.14 -0.58
CA LEU A 134 -23.86 5.07 -0.22
C LEU A 134 -23.24 3.67 -0.19
N LEU A 135 -21.97 3.53 -0.62
CA LEU A 135 -21.27 2.25 -0.56
C LEU A 135 -21.01 1.84 0.89
N ASN A 136 -21.12 0.54 1.16
CA ASN A 136 -20.61 -0.04 2.40
C ASN A 136 -19.07 0.03 2.47
N LEU A 137 -18.48 -0.38 3.58
CA LEU A 137 -17.03 -0.30 3.79
C LEU A 137 -16.24 -1.06 2.72
N LEU A 138 -16.63 -2.29 2.40
CA LEU A 138 -15.98 -3.09 1.37
C LEU A 138 -16.07 -2.42 -0.01
N GLY A 139 -17.24 -1.89 -0.37
CA GLY A 139 -17.44 -1.16 -1.62
C GLY A 139 -16.54 0.09 -1.71
N LYS A 140 -16.42 0.85 -0.61
CA LYS A 140 -15.51 2.01 -0.55
C LYS A 140 -14.04 1.61 -0.71
N LYS A 141 -13.61 0.51 -0.10
CA LYS A 141 -12.26 -0.04 -0.27
C LYS A 141 -12.00 -0.51 -1.69
N LYS A 142 -12.95 -1.24 -2.30
CA LYS A 142 -12.88 -1.62 -3.72
C LYS A 142 -12.82 -0.41 -4.64
N LEU A 143 -13.60 0.64 -4.35
CA LEU A 143 -13.58 1.90 -5.10
C LEU A 143 -12.21 2.57 -5.05
N MET A 144 -11.59 2.67 -3.86
CA MET A 144 -10.24 3.23 -3.72
C MET A 144 -9.20 2.44 -4.51
N ILE A 145 -9.24 1.11 -4.40
CA ILE A 145 -8.37 0.22 -5.18
C ILE A 145 -8.62 0.43 -6.67
N GLY A 146 -9.88 0.51 -7.10
CA GLY A 146 -10.24 0.78 -8.49
C GLY A 146 -9.73 2.13 -8.99
N ALA A 147 -9.88 3.20 -8.22
CA ALA A 147 -9.35 4.51 -8.57
C ALA A 147 -7.81 4.49 -8.69
N ALA A 148 -7.13 3.77 -7.80
CA ALA A 148 -5.69 3.57 -7.88
C ALA A 148 -5.28 2.74 -9.11
N LEU A 149 -6.00 1.65 -9.43
CA LEU A 149 -5.75 0.84 -10.64
C LEU A 149 -5.98 1.63 -11.93
N ALA A 150 -6.99 2.51 -11.95
CA ALA A 150 -7.27 3.36 -13.10
C ALA A 150 -6.13 4.33 -13.44
N THR A 151 -5.18 4.57 -12.53
CA THR A 151 -3.94 5.30 -12.82
C THR A 151 -2.94 4.49 -13.65
N ARG A 152 -3.17 3.18 -13.88
CA ARG A 152 -2.24 2.23 -14.51
C ARG A 152 -0.89 2.15 -13.78
N PRO A 153 -0.90 1.80 -12.50
CA PRO A 153 0.32 1.81 -11.70
C PRO A 153 1.20 0.60 -11.99
N LYS A 154 2.52 0.78 -11.81
CA LYS A 154 3.49 -0.32 -11.73
C LYS A 154 3.63 -0.85 -10.30
N ILE A 155 3.43 0.05 -9.31
CA ILE A 155 3.32 -0.29 -7.89
C ILE A 155 2.00 0.23 -7.36
N LEU A 156 1.26 -0.65 -6.69
CA LEU A 156 0.08 -0.32 -5.89
C LEU A 156 0.44 -0.47 -4.41
N MET A 157 0.36 0.64 -3.66
CA MET A 157 0.61 0.67 -2.22
C MET A 157 -0.71 0.65 -1.46
N LEU A 158 -0.91 -0.36 -0.63
CA LEU A 158 -2.14 -0.58 0.15
C LEU A 158 -1.86 -0.35 1.64
N ASP A 159 -2.53 0.63 2.23
CA ASP A 159 -2.36 1.02 3.62
C ASP A 159 -3.53 0.45 4.45
N GLU A 160 -3.27 -0.63 5.20
CA GLU A 160 -4.23 -1.36 6.04
C GLU A 160 -5.58 -1.63 5.35
N PRO A 161 -5.58 -2.27 4.17
CA PRO A 161 -6.81 -2.47 3.40
C PRO A 161 -7.85 -3.32 4.14
N MET A 162 -7.45 -4.16 5.09
CA MET A 162 -8.36 -5.06 5.83
C MET A 162 -8.99 -4.41 7.08
N ALA A 163 -8.52 -3.21 7.48
CA ALA A 163 -9.01 -2.55 8.71
C ALA A 163 -10.54 -2.36 8.68
N GLY A 164 -11.23 -2.77 9.76
CA GLY A 164 -12.68 -2.67 9.90
C GLY A 164 -13.51 -3.68 9.10
N CYS A 165 -12.88 -4.59 8.36
CA CYS A 165 -13.56 -5.63 7.59
C CYS A 165 -13.83 -6.88 8.44
N ASN A 166 -14.95 -7.55 8.17
CA ASN A 166 -15.22 -8.88 8.72
C ASN A 166 -14.45 -9.97 7.95
N ALA A 167 -14.47 -11.23 8.47
CA ALA A 167 -13.69 -12.32 7.88
C ALA A 167 -14.03 -12.64 6.40
N SER A 168 -15.28 -12.47 6.00
CA SER A 168 -15.71 -12.68 4.61
C SER A 168 -15.18 -11.56 3.70
N GLU A 169 -15.24 -10.32 4.16
CA GLU A 169 -14.74 -9.15 3.44
C GLU A 169 -13.22 -9.20 3.30
N ILE A 170 -12.49 -9.63 4.35
CA ILE A 170 -11.05 -9.87 4.30
C ILE A 170 -10.70 -10.87 3.20
N LYS A 171 -11.39 -12.03 3.17
CA LYS A 171 -11.16 -13.03 2.10
C LYS A 171 -11.42 -12.47 0.70
N ASN A 172 -12.44 -11.62 0.56
CA ASN A 172 -12.78 -10.97 -0.71
C ASN A 172 -11.67 -10.00 -1.15
N LEU A 173 -11.16 -9.16 -0.24
CA LEU A 173 -10.05 -8.25 -0.51
C LEU A 173 -8.75 -9.00 -0.80
N MET A 174 -8.44 -10.07 -0.07
CA MET A 174 -7.27 -10.91 -0.35
C MET A 174 -7.32 -11.49 -1.77
N LYS A 175 -8.47 -12.02 -2.19
CA LYS A 175 -8.66 -12.50 -3.57
C LYS A 175 -8.46 -11.39 -4.59
N LEU A 176 -9.02 -10.21 -4.36
CA LEU A 176 -8.85 -9.06 -5.25
C LEU A 176 -7.37 -8.65 -5.35
N ILE A 177 -6.67 -8.55 -4.23
CA ILE A 177 -5.25 -8.21 -4.18
C ILE A 177 -4.40 -9.25 -4.94
N SER A 178 -4.66 -10.54 -4.74
CA SER A 178 -3.98 -11.62 -5.48
C SER A 178 -4.23 -11.52 -6.98
N ARG A 179 -5.47 -11.26 -7.41
CA ARG A 179 -5.82 -11.05 -8.83
C ARG A 179 -5.09 -9.84 -9.43
N ILE A 180 -5.02 -8.72 -8.70
CA ILE A 180 -4.26 -7.53 -9.16
C ILE A 180 -2.81 -7.89 -9.44
N ASN A 181 -2.18 -8.67 -8.57
CA ASN A 181 -0.80 -9.08 -8.77
C ASN A 181 -0.65 -10.11 -9.91
N GLN A 182 -1.46 -11.18 -9.90
CA GLN A 182 -1.33 -12.31 -10.81
C GLN A 182 -1.81 -11.99 -12.23
N ASP A 183 -3.00 -11.36 -12.37
CA ASP A 183 -3.63 -11.13 -13.67
C ASP A 183 -3.11 -9.86 -14.35
N LEU A 184 -2.77 -8.82 -13.55
CA LEU A 184 -2.31 -7.53 -14.08
C LEU A 184 -0.79 -7.33 -13.97
N GLY A 185 -0.06 -8.22 -13.29
CA GLY A 185 1.39 -8.14 -13.10
C GLY A 185 1.84 -6.95 -12.23
N ILE A 186 0.92 -6.29 -11.52
CA ILE A 186 1.21 -5.10 -10.71
C ILE A 186 1.95 -5.53 -9.44
N THR A 187 3.06 -4.85 -9.14
CA THR A 187 3.75 -5.00 -7.86
C THR A 187 2.93 -4.39 -6.74
N ILE A 188 2.79 -5.08 -5.62
CA ILE A 188 2.02 -4.59 -4.49
C ILE A 188 2.95 -4.37 -3.30
N ILE A 189 2.80 -3.26 -2.61
CA ILE A 189 3.36 -3.04 -1.28
C ILE A 189 2.16 -2.91 -0.33
N ILE A 190 2.10 -3.74 0.71
CA ILE A 190 0.97 -3.76 1.65
C ILE A 190 1.47 -3.57 3.09
N ILE A 191 0.85 -2.63 3.81
CA ILE A 191 0.95 -2.54 5.27
C ILE A 191 -0.27 -3.21 5.86
N GLU A 192 -0.05 -4.13 6.80
CA GLU A 192 -1.11 -4.79 7.55
C GLU A 192 -0.66 -5.16 8.96
N HIS A 193 -1.62 -5.27 9.87
CA HIS A 193 -1.40 -5.76 11.23
C HIS A 193 -1.73 -7.26 11.38
N PHE A 194 -2.53 -7.79 10.46
CA PHE A 194 -2.92 -9.21 10.48
C PHE A 194 -1.80 -10.06 9.89
N MET A 195 -0.94 -10.63 10.75
CA MET A 195 0.18 -11.47 10.30
C MET A 195 -0.28 -12.62 9.40
N LYS A 196 -1.45 -13.23 9.69
CA LYS A 196 -2.02 -14.27 8.84
C LYS A 196 -2.27 -13.80 7.41
N VAL A 197 -2.82 -12.59 7.23
CA VAL A 197 -3.03 -12.00 5.89
C VAL A 197 -1.71 -11.79 5.18
N LEU A 198 -0.71 -11.26 5.88
CA LEU A 198 0.62 -11.03 5.30
C LEU A 198 1.31 -12.33 4.90
N THR A 199 1.25 -13.37 5.75
CA THR A 199 1.86 -14.67 5.45
C THR A 199 1.20 -15.38 4.27
N GLU A 200 -0.09 -15.19 4.05
CA GLU A 200 -0.82 -15.79 2.94
C GLU A 200 -0.66 -15.00 1.62
N LEU A 201 -0.47 -13.68 1.68
CA LEU A 201 -0.45 -12.83 0.49
C LEU A 201 0.95 -12.50 -0.03
N THR A 202 1.96 -12.42 0.86
CA THR A 202 3.25 -11.84 0.48
C THR A 202 4.32 -12.88 0.19
N GLU A 203 5.24 -12.57 -0.71
CA GLU A 203 6.44 -13.38 -0.94
C GLU A 203 7.67 -12.85 -0.20
N THR A 204 7.58 -11.62 0.30
CA THR A 204 8.63 -11.00 1.12
C THR A 204 7.96 -10.13 2.17
N LEU A 205 8.42 -10.25 3.40
CA LEU A 205 7.93 -9.47 4.53
C LEU A 205 9.09 -8.70 5.17
N LEU A 206 8.90 -7.40 5.33
CA LEU A 206 9.78 -6.49 6.04
C LEU A 206 9.19 -6.16 7.41
N ILE A 207 9.93 -6.44 8.47
CA ILE A 207 9.57 -6.02 9.84
C ILE A 207 10.34 -4.76 10.20
N ILE A 208 9.59 -3.76 10.67
CA ILE A 208 10.11 -2.48 11.15
C ILE A 208 9.75 -2.32 12.62
N GLU A 209 10.71 -1.88 13.42
CA GLU A 209 10.53 -1.47 14.80
C GLU A 209 11.31 -0.19 15.05
N SER A 210 10.69 0.79 15.71
CA SER A 210 11.33 2.08 16.05
C SER A 210 12.05 2.72 14.86
N GLY A 211 11.45 2.65 13.67
CA GLY A 211 11.99 3.21 12.43
C GLY A 211 13.10 2.39 11.77
N ARG A 212 13.50 1.26 12.33
CA ARG A 212 14.61 0.43 11.84
C ARG A 212 14.13 -0.91 11.31
N LYS A 213 14.88 -1.48 10.38
CA LYS A 213 14.63 -2.83 9.88
C LYS A 213 15.10 -3.86 10.90
N ILE A 214 14.21 -4.74 11.33
CA ILE A 214 14.54 -5.94 12.10
C ILE A 214 14.95 -7.06 11.16
N LEU A 215 14.07 -7.37 10.18
CA LEU A 215 14.29 -8.47 9.24
C LEU A 215 13.55 -8.20 7.93
N GLN A 216 14.08 -8.70 6.82
CA GLN A 216 13.39 -8.80 5.54
C GLN A 216 13.69 -10.16 4.92
N ASP A 217 12.69 -11.05 4.87
CA ASP A 217 12.82 -12.40 4.30
C ASP A 217 11.44 -12.93 3.84
N GLU A 218 11.42 -14.20 3.45
CA GLU A 218 10.18 -14.94 3.21
C GLU A 218 9.30 -14.97 4.48
N PRO A 219 7.96 -14.85 4.34
CA PRO A 219 7.06 -14.76 5.49
C PRO A 219 7.23 -15.89 6.52
N ALA A 220 7.42 -17.13 6.06
CA ALA A 220 7.60 -18.29 6.95
C ALA A 220 8.84 -18.15 7.87
N LYS A 221 9.93 -17.59 7.35
CA LYS A 221 11.13 -17.32 8.14
C LYS A 221 10.94 -16.14 9.10
N VAL A 222 10.22 -15.12 8.64
CA VAL A 222 9.96 -13.92 9.44
C VAL A 222 9.13 -14.23 10.68
N VAL A 223 8.04 -15.00 10.54
CA VAL A 223 7.15 -15.31 11.67
C VAL A 223 7.76 -16.24 12.71
N SER A 224 8.81 -16.99 12.34
CA SER A 224 9.55 -17.88 13.26
C SER A 224 10.81 -17.24 13.87
N ASP A 225 11.18 -16.04 13.45
CA ASP A 225 12.39 -15.36 13.96
C ASP A 225 12.14 -14.84 15.40
N PRO A 226 13.00 -15.20 16.37
CA PRO A 226 12.84 -14.78 17.78
C PRO A 226 12.76 -13.25 17.95
N ARG A 227 13.52 -12.48 17.16
CA ARG A 227 13.52 -11.00 17.22
C ARG A 227 12.15 -10.43 16.82
N VAL A 228 11.48 -11.06 15.83
CA VAL A 228 10.14 -10.66 15.39
C VAL A 228 9.13 -11.00 16.46
N ILE A 229 9.22 -12.20 17.06
CA ILE A 229 8.33 -12.62 18.14
C ILE A 229 8.46 -11.66 19.34
N GLU A 230 9.67 -11.33 19.76
CA GLU A 230 9.94 -10.39 20.86
C GLU A 230 9.39 -8.99 20.58
N CYS A 231 9.56 -8.47 19.35
CA CYS A 231 9.02 -7.20 18.90
C CYS A 231 7.50 -7.07 19.07
N TYR A 232 6.76 -8.16 18.88
CA TYR A 232 5.30 -8.18 19.05
C TYR A 232 4.86 -8.53 20.48
N LEU A 233 5.59 -9.39 21.22
CA LEU A 233 5.26 -9.77 22.59
C LEU A 233 5.72 -8.74 23.62
N GLY A 234 6.86 -8.08 23.39
CA GLY A 234 7.39 -7.03 24.28
C GLY A 234 6.44 -5.84 24.42
N ASN A 235 5.71 -5.49 23.36
CA ASN A 235 4.73 -4.41 23.38
C ASN A 235 3.38 -4.80 24.01
N ALA A 236 3.04 -6.10 24.11
CA ALA A 236 1.81 -6.55 24.76
C ALA A 236 1.81 -6.33 26.29
N ASN A 237 2.98 -6.13 26.89
CA ASN A 237 3.13 -5.81 28.31
C ASN A 237 3.14 -4.30 28.61
N ALA A 238 3.43 -3.46 27.62
CA ALA A 238 3.45 -2.00 27.78
C ALA A 238 2.06 -1.35 27.74
N ASP A 239 1.08 -2.02 27.12
CA ASP A 239 -0.32 -1.52 27.05
C ASP A 239 -1.18 -1.95 28.27
N ARG A 240 -0.56 -2.52 29.32
CA ARG A 240 -1.26 -2.98 30.56
C ARG A 240 -0.87 -2.19 31.82
N GLU A 241 -0.03 -1.17 31.69
CA GLU A 241 0.27 -0.17 32.74
C GLU A 241 -0.37 1.18 32.38
#